data_cb9e35e87d669e77fd8b01ecb8514b2b
#
_entry.id   cb9e35e87d669e77fd8b01ecb8514b2b
#
_cell.length_a   1.000
_cell.length_b   1.000
_cell.length_c   1.000
_cell.angle_alpha   90.00
_cell.angle_beta   90.00
_cell.angle_gamma   90.00
#
_symmetry.space_group_name_H-M   'P 1'
#
loop_
_entity.id
_entity.type
_entity.pdbx_description
1 polymer ?
#
loop_
_entity_poly.entity_id
_entity_poly.type
_entity_poly.pdbx_seq_one_letter_code
_entity_poly.pdbx_strand_id
1 'polypeptide(L)'
;GTIQYKDKKTKQNADPGLIISGGAGIIDICGKKRPEVGWSKIIWGLQKTPTIGVDPYTRTDYFQSLSMWRVTDAVESWSWEGCEGKKASVTIYSDADKIELLVNGKSAGKKKPKKDIAKFRKIPYEAGKIEAIAYDSSGKETARTTLVSATGKTSIKLTPETTNLCANAQDLCFLNIDLIGENGITKSSVDQELKIEISGPATLQGYGSARPNVEESFCNDTFKT
;
A
#
# COMPACT_ATOMS: atom_id res chain seq x y z
N GLY A 1 -3.13 10.10 -14.52
CA GLY A 1 -4.25 10.61 -13.72
C GLY A 1 -4.02 10.43 -12.24
N THR A 2 -4.22 11.47 -11.48
CA THR A 2 -4.11 11.48 -10.02
C THR A 2 -5.39 10.98 -9.38
N ILE A 3 -5.28 10.28 -8.24
CA ILE A 3 -6.42 10.16 -7.35
C ILE A 3 -6.61 11.49 -6.66
N GLN A 4 -7.79 12.07 -6.80
CA GLN A 4 -8.19 13.22 -6.02
C GLN A 4 -9.14 12.79 -4.92
N TYR A 5 -8.92 13.28 -3.73
CA TYR A 5 -9.81 13.11 -2.61
C TYR A 5 -10.66 14.36 -2.43
N LYS A 6 -11.97 14.18 -2.30
CA LYS A 6 -12.92 15.27 -1.97
C LYS A 6 -13.54 14.97 -0.62
N ASP A 7 -13.50 15.93 0.27
CA ASP A 7 -14.17 15.83 1.56
C ASP A 7 -15.66 15.56 1.37
N LYS A 8 -16.23 14.63 2.11
CA LYS A 8 -17.63 14.20 1.98
C LYS A 8 -18.62 15.29 2.39
N LYS A 9 -18.24 16.16 3.34
CA LYS A 9 -19.10 17.22 3.88
C LYS A 9 -18.97 18.49 3.04
N THR A 10 -17.75 18.98 2.85
CA THR A 10 -17.49 20.29 2.20
C THR A 10 -17.44 20.19 0.67
N LYS A 11 -17.22 18.99 0.10
CA LYS A 11 -16.98 18.74 -1.32
C LYS A 11 -15.73 19.40 -1.89
N GLN A 12 -14.90 19.99 -1.04
CA GLN A 12 -13.64 20.58 -1.43
C GLN A 12 -12.58 19.52 -1.64
N ASN A 13 -11.55 19.82 -2.42
CA ASN A 13 -10.38 18.94 -2.55
C ASN A 13 -9.68 18.83 -1.20
N ALA A 14 -9.39 17.62 -0.78
CA ALA A 14 -8.71 17.35 0.49
C ALA A 14 -7.24 17.79 0.46
N ASP A 15 -6.63 17.72 -0.72
CA ASP A 15 -5.23 18.05 -0.97
C ASP A 15 -5.21 19.16 -2.05
N PRO A 16 -5.35 20.46 -1.69
CA PRO A 16 -5.45 21.55 -2.65
C PRO A 16 -4.10 21.95 -3.27
N GLY A 17 -2.98 21.36 -2.82
CA GLY A 17 -1.64 21.67 -3.29
C GLY A 17 -1.35 21.30 -4.75
N LEU A 18 -0.20 21.72 -5.24
CA LEU A 18 0.28 21.39 -6.56
C LEU A 18 0.54 19.88 -6.68
N ILE A 19 -0.08 19.25 -7.68
CA ILE A 19 0.14 17.84 -7.97
C ILE A 19 1.31 17.76 -8.96
N ILE A 20 2.46 17.35 -8.47
CA ILE A 20 3.70 17.27 -9.25
C ILE A 20 3.91 15.92 -9.92
N SER A 21 3.19 14.87 -9.50
CA SER A 21 3.24 13.56 -10.15
C SER A 21 1.85 12.96 -10.30
N GLY A 22 1.63 12.25 -11.40
CA GLY A 22 0.41 11.46 -11.59
C GLY A 22 0.53 10.14 -10.87
N GLY A 23 -0.30 9.87 -9.87
CA GLY A 23 -0.35 8.56 -9.21
C GLY A 23 -0.87 7.43 -10.10
N ALA A 24 -0.61 7.48 -11.41
CA ALA A 24 -1.01 6.45 -12.37
C ALA A 24 -0.09 5.22 -12.30
N GLY A 25 -0.62 4.07 -12.71
CA GLY A 25 0.14 2.82 -12.78
C GLY A 25 -0.03 1.93 -11.56
N ILE A 26 0.48 0.72 -11.69
CA ILE A 26 0.42 -0.35 -10.67
C ILE A 26 1.72 -0.43 -9.85
N ILE A 27 2.70 0.38 -10.19
CA ILE A 27 3.93 0.63 -9.44
C ILE A 27 4.01 2.14 -9.21
N ASP A 28 4.29 2.58 -8.01
CA ASP A 28 4.40 4.00 -7.68
C ASP A 28 5.76 4.60 -8.11
N ILE A 29 5.94 5.91 -7.91
CA ILE A 29 7.17 6.61 -8.30
C ILE A 29 8.40 6.18 -7.50
N CYS A 30 8.22 5.55 -6.35
CA CYS A 30 9.28 4.97 -5.54
C CYS A 30 9.53 3.48 -5.84
N GLY A 31 8.92 2.92 -6.89
CA GLY A 31 9.08 1.52 -7.28
C GLY A 31 8.27 0.52 -6.44
N LYS A 32 7.44 0.98 -5.49
CA LYS A 32 6.62 0.09 -4.67
C LYS A 32 5.43 -0.44 -5.47
N LYS A 33 5.24 -1.76 -5.39
CA LYS A 33 4.16 -2.48 -6.07
C LYS A 33 2.84 -2.22 -5.36
N ARG A 34 1.78 -2.06 -6.15
CA ARG A 34 0.38 -2.00 -5.69
C ARG A 34 -0.28 -3.36 -5.81
N PRO A 35 -1.43 -3.60 -5.15
CA PRO A 35 -2.16 -4.87 -5.23
C PRO A 35 -2.50 -5.30 -6.67
N GLU A 36 -2.64 -4.36 -7.59
CA GLU A 36 -2.93 -4.64 -9.00
C GLU A 36 -1.78 -5.37 -9.72
N VAL A 37 -0.56 -5.33 -9.19
CA VAL A 37 0.54 -6.18 -9.68
C VAL A 37 0.20 -7.65 -9.44
N GLY A 38 -0.34 -7.99 -8.25
CA GLY A 38 -0.83 -9.33 -7.95
C GLY A 38 -1.98 -9.74 -8.87
N TRP A 39 -2.94 -8.84 -9.13
CA TRP A 39 -4.01 -9.09 -10.10
C TRP A 39 -3.46 -9.37 -11.50
N SER A 40 -2.52 -8.58 -11.99
CA SER A 40 -1.86 -8.82 -13.27
C SER A 40 -1.18 -10.18 -13.31
N LYS A 41 -0.46 -10.57 -12.25
CA LYS A 41 0.17 -11.90 -12.15
C LYS A 41 -0.84 -13.04 -12.17
N ILE A 42 -2.01 -12.88 -11.54
CA ILE A 42 -3.09 -13.86 -11.54
C ILE A 42 -3.63 -14.04 -12.97
N ILE A 43 -3.94 -12.94 -13.67
CA ILE A 43 -4.42 -12.97 -15.07
C ILE A 43 -3.42 -13.70 -15.98
N TRP A 44 -2.13 -13.48 -15.79
CA TRP A 44 -1.07 -14.12 -16.58
C TRP A 44 -0.70 -15.54 -16.10
N GLY A 45 -1.38 -16.06 -15.07
CA GLY A 45 -1.11 -17.39 -14.50
C GLY A 45 0.21 -17.51 -13.74
N LEU A 46 0.82 -16.38 -13.39
CA LEU A 46 2.10 -16.31 -12.66
C LEU A 46 1.95 -16.42 -11.14
N GLN A 47 0.72 -16.33 -10.63
CA GLN A 47 0.41 -16.40 -9.20
C GLN A 47 -0.95 -17.07 -9.00
N LYS A 48 -1.04 -17.94 -7.98
CA LYS A 48 -2.29 -18.61 -7.57
C LYS A 48 -2.80 -18.15 -6.19
N THR A 49 -1.90 -17.57 -5.38
CA THR A 49 -2.30 -17.03 -4.08
C THR A 49 -3.10 -15.74 -4.25
N PRO A 50 -4.17 -15.53 -3.47
CA PRO A 50 -4.93 -14.28 -3.50
C PRO A 50 -4.05 -13.08 -3.16
N THR A 51 -4.32 -11.92 -3.75
CA THR A 51 -3.72 -10.65 -3.34
C THR A 51 -4.75 -9.80 -2.62
N ILE A 52 -4.38 -9.22 -1.47
CA ILE A 52 -5.24 -8.39 -0.62
C ILE A 52 -4.92 -6.92 -0.87
N GLY A 53 -5.87 -6.15 -1.38
CA GLY A 53 -5.79 -4.70 -1.48
C GLY A 53 -6.72 -4.04 -0.47
N VAL A 54 -6.19 -3.19 0.38
CA VAL A 54 -6.92 -2.49 1.44
C VAL A 54 -6.99 -1.01 1.11
N ASP A 55 -8.21 -0.47 0.95
CA ASP A 55 -8.40 0.97 0.77
C ASP A 55 -7.92 1.72 2.03
N PRO A 56 -7.23 2.88 1.92
CA PRO A 56 -6.66 3.57 3.07
C PRO A 56 -7.70 3.97 4.11
N TYR A 57 -7.55 3.50 5.35
CA TYR A 57 -8.43 3.84 6.48
C TYR A 57 -8.26 5.28 6.95
N THR A 58 -7.15 5.92 6.62
CA THR A 58 -6.89 7.35 6.88
C THR A 58 -7.74 8.26 5.99
N ARG A 59 -8.34 7.73 4.91
CA ARG A 59 -9.09 8.51 3.90
C ARG A 59 -10.59 8.17 3.86
N THR A 60 -11.13 7.54 4.90
CA THR A 60 -12.55 7.10 4.93
C THR A 60 -13.56 8.25 4.90
N ASP A 61 -13.16 9.46 5.27
CA ASP A 61 -14.00 10.67 5.27
C ASP A 61 -14.03 11.40 3.92
N TYR A 62 -13.34 10.85 2.90
CA TYR A 62 -13.22 11.44 1.59
C TYR A 62 -13.88 10.59 0.51
N PHE A 63 -14.35 11.25 -0.56
CA PHE A 63 -14.67 10.60 -1.81
C PHE A 63 -13.40 10.46 -2.65
N GLN A 64 -13.17 9.28 -3.15
CA GLN A 64 -12.09 9.00 -4.07
C GLN A 64 -12.56 9.28 -5.51
N SER A 65 -11.92 10.22 -6.19
CA SER A 65 -12.08 10.44 -7.62
C SER A 65 -11.01 9.68 -8.38
N LEU A 66 -11.41 8.59 -9.02
CA LEU A 66 -10.51 7.74 -9.80
C LEU A 66 -10.42 8.24 -11.24
N SER A 67 -9.26 8.10 -11.86
CA SER A 67 -9.08 8.31 -13.30
C SER A 67 -9.07 6.97 -14.03
N MET A 68 -9.20 7.03 -15.38
CA MET A 68 -9.08 5.82 -16.19
C MET A 68 -7.70 5.13 -16.09
N TRP A 69 -6.69 5.83 -15.57
CA TRP A 69 -5.31 5.34 -15.44
C TRP A 69 -5.02 4.75 -14.06
N ARG A 70 -5.96 4.89 -13.12
CA ARG A 70 -5.83 4.36 -11.77
C ARG A 70 -7.19 3.97 -11.23
N VAL A 71 -7.37 2.70 -10.93
CA VAL A 71 -8.66 2.11 -10.54
C VAL A 71 -8.85 1.99 -9.05
N THR A 72 -7.77 2.09 -8.25
CA THR A 72 -7.83 2.00 -6.78
C THR A 72 -6.65 2.70 -6.12
N ASP A 73 -6.80 3.05 -4.86
CA ASP A 73 -5.75 3.55 -3.96
C ASP A 73 -5.35 2.50 -2.92
N ALA A 74 -5.81 1.29 -3.09
CA ALA A 74 -5.53 0.20 -2.17
C ALA A 74 -4.04 -0.10 -2.05
N VAL A 75 -3.64 -0.56 -0.86
CA VAL A 75 -2.28 -1.02 -0.54
C VAL A 75 -2.34 -2.40 0.09
N GLU A 76 -1.26 -3.15 0.00
CA GLU A 76 -1.11 -4.47 0.65
C GLU A 76 -0.69 -4.29 2.12
N SER A 77 -1.57 -3.71 2.93
CA SER A 77 -1.31 -3.48 4.35
C SER A 77 -2.55 -3.67 5.21
N TRP A 78 -2.35 -4.23 6.40
CA TRP A 78 -3.33 -4.29 7.49
C TRP A 78 -2.78 -3.61 8.75
N SER A 79 -2.10 -2.45 8.58
CA SER A 79 -1.48 -1.69 9.66
C SER A 79 -1.93 -0.23 9.62
N TRP A 80 -3.03 0.08 10.33
CA TRP A 80 -3.74 1.37 10.29
C TRP A 80 -3.97 1.90 11.71
N GLU A 81 -2.90 1.98 12.50
CA GLU A 81 -2.92 2.51 13.86
C GLU A 81 -3.64 3.86 13.94
N GLY A 82 -4.54 4.02 14.91
CA GLY A 82 -5.39 5.20 15.07
C GLY A 82 -6.63 5.23 14.15
N CYS A 83 -6.88 4.15 13.39
CA CYS A 83 -8.06 4.02 12.55
C CYS A 83 -9.05 2.95 13.04
N GLU A 84 -8.93 2.48 14.28
CA GLU A 84 -9.78 1.43 14.85
C GLU A 84 -11.27 1.79 14.73
N GLY A 85 -12.04 0.82 14.26
CA GLY A 85 -13.49 0.98 14.01
C GLY A 85 -13.87 1.75 12.76
N LYS A 86 -12.97 2.48 12.10
CA LYS A 86 -13.24 3.07 10.77
C LYS A 86 -13.51 1.96 9.77
N LYS A 87 -14.28 2.24 8.72
CA LYS A 87 -14.72 1.26 7.73
C LYS A 87 -14.19 1.60 6.35
N ALA A 88 -13.48 0.68 5.73
CA ALA A 88 -12.99 0.81 4.35
C ALA A 88 -13.39 -0.40 3.49
N SER A 89 -13.02 -0.39 2.22
CA SER A 89 -13.18 -1.56 1.36
C SER A 89 -11.89 -2.37 1.32
N VAL A 90 -12.06 -3.68 1.23
CA VAL A 90 -10.98 -4.64 0.97
C VAL A 90 -11.28 -5.33 -0.35
N THR A 91 -10.35 -5.29 -1.26
CA THR A 91 -10.43 -5.93 -2.58
C THR A 91 -9.50 -7.12 -2.61
N ILE A 92 -10.03 -8.28 -2.96
CA ILE A 92 -9.24 -9.50 -3.14
C ILE A 92 -9.17 -9.81 -4.63
N TYR A 93 -7.97 -9.99 -5.13
CA TYR A 93 -7.70 -10.44 -6.49
C TYR A 93 -7.40 -11.94 -6.44
N SER A 94 -8.16 -12.74 -7.21
CA SER A 94 -8.02 -14.19 -7.25
C SER A 94 -8.85 -14.79 -8.39
N ASP A 95 -8.33 -15.84 -9.03
CA ASP A 95 -9.00 -16.68 -10.02
C ASP A 95 -9.80 -17.85 -9.38
N ALA A 96 -9.90 -17.91 -8.05
CA ALA A 96 -10.59 -18.98 -7.33
C ALA A 96 -12.12 -18.94 -7.53
N ASP A 97 -12.77 -20.08 -7.34
CA ASP A 97 -14.23 -20.18 -7.42
C ASP A 97 -14.94 -19.41 -6.30
N LYS A 98 -14.30 -19.31 -5.14
CA LYS A 98 -14.83 -18.59 -3.97
C LYS A 98 -13.70 -18.04 -3.10
N ILE A 99 -13.91 -16.85 -2.57
CA ILE A 99 -13.03 -16.19 -1.60
C ILE A 99 -13.80 -15.96 -0.30
N GLU A 100 -13.17 -16.29 0.82
CA GLU A 100 -13.59 -15.87 2.16
C GLU A 100 -12.60 -14.86 2.71
N LEU A 101 -13.12 -13.78 3.30
CA LEU A 101 -12.33 -12.79 4.02
C LEU A 101 -12.53 -13.01 5.52
N LEU A 102 -11.42 -13.15 6.25
CA LEU A 102 -11.44 -13.22 7.71
C LEU A 102 -10.73 -11.99 8.29
N VAL A 103 -11.26 -11.46 9.39
CA VAL A 103 -10.63 -10.45 10.24
C VAL A 103 -10.51 -11.06 11.64
N ASN A 104 -9.29 -11.20 12.14
CA ASN A 104 -8.98 -11.83 13.43
C ASN A 104 -9.68 -13.20 13.60
N GLY A 105 -9.71 -14.00 12.52
CA GLY A 105 -10.34 -15.33 12.52
C GLY A 105 -11.86 -15.32 12.36
N LYS A 106 -12.51 -14.15 12.36
CA LYS A 106 -13.97 -14.04 12.14
C LYS A 106 -14.26 -13.78 10.67
N SER A 107 -15.20 -14.52 10.09
CA SER A 107 -15.60 -14.34 8.69
C SER A 107 -16.29 -12.98 8.48
N ALA A 108 -15.74 -12.19 7.59
CA ALA A 108 -16.33 -10.94 7.07
C ALA A 108 -17.19 -11.21 5.82
N GLY A 109 -17.30 -12.47 5.40
CA GLY A 109 -18.15 -12.92 4.31
C GLY A 109 -17.41 -13.74 3.26
N LYS A 110 -18.21 -14.35 2.37
CA LYS A 110 -17.74 -15.16 1.23
C LYS A 110 -18.24 -14.54 -0.07
N LYS A 111 -17.40 -14.53 -1.11
CA LYS A 111 -17.77 -14.03 -2.44
C LYS A 111 -17.15 -14.86 -3.55
N LYS A 112 -17.87 -14.96 -4.67
CA LYS A 112 -17.31 -15.42 -5.94
C LYS A 112 -16.66 -14.22 -6.62
N PRO A 113 -15.36 -14.28 -7.00
CA PRO A 113 -14.73 -13.24 -7.78
C PRO A 113 -15.45 -13.03 -9.13
N LYS A 114 -15.53 -11.77 -9.56
CA LYS A 114 -15.99 -11.41 -10.91
C LYS A 114 -14.80 -10.75 -11.62
N LYS A 115 -14.38 -11.32 -12.75
CA LYS A 115 -13.15 -10.90 -13.45
C LYS A 115 -11.96 -10.86 -12.47
N ASP A 116 -11.83 -11.93 -11.69
CA ASP A 116 -10.77 -12.14 -10.68
C ASP A 116 -10.77 -11.12 -9.53
N ILE A 117 -11.89 -10.42 -9.30
CA ILE A 117 -12.02 -9.40 -8.25
C ILE A 117 -13.19 -9.73 -7.33
N ALA A 118 -12.93 -9.79 -6.01
CA ALA A 118 -13.94 -9.85 -4.96
C ALA A 118 -13.80 -8.63 -4.03
N LYS A 119 -14.75 -7.69 -4.06
CA LYS A 119 -14.71 -6.48 -3.22
C LYS A 119 -15.61 -6.63 -2.00
N PHE A 120 -15.01 -6.54 -0.82
CA PHE A 120 -15.65 -6.49 0.49
C PHE A 120 -15.73 -5.04 0.95
N ARG A 121 -16.94 -4.56 1.27
CA ARG A 121 -17.16 -3.16 1.63
C ARG A 121 -17.48 -3.00 3.11
N LYS A 122 -17.16 -1.83 3.67
CA LYS A 122 -17.45 -1.48 5.05
C LYS A 122 -16.84 -2.45 6.08
N ILE A 123 -15.63 -2.95 5.78
CA ILE A 123 -14.88 -3.77 6.72
C ILE A 123 -14.34 -2.85 7.82
N PRO A 124 -14.67 -3.08 9.11
CA PRO A 124 -14.09 -2.31 10.18
C PRO A 124 -12.61 -2.68 10.36
N TYR A 125 -11.78 -1.68 10.64
CA TYR A 125 -10.41 -1.95 11.03
C TYR A 125 -10.36 -2.42 12.48
N GLU A 126 -9.72 -3.55 12.68
CA GLU A 126 -9.34 -4.11 13.97
C GLU A 126 -7.89 -4.57 13.85
N ALA A 127 -7.01 -4.07 14.73
CA ALA A 127 -5.62 -4.52 14.73
C ALA A 127 -5.52 -6.03 14.91
N GLY A 128 -4.53 -6.65 14.28
CA GLY A 128 -4.33 -8.10 14.28
C GLY A 128 -4.07 -8.61 12.88
N LYS A 129 -4.90 -9.50 12.34
CA LYS A 129 -4.69 -10.09 11.02
C LYS A 129 -5.93 -10.06 10.14
N ILE A 130 -5.71 -9.90 8.83
CA ILE A 130 -6.70 -10.10 7.80
C ILE A 130 -6.24 -11.23 6.88
N GLU A 131 -7.15 -12.14 6.52
CA GLU A 131 -6.83 -13.32 5.72
C GLU A 131 -7.82 -13.44 4.56
N ALA A 132 -7.29 -13.70 3.37
CA ALA A 132 -8.07 -14.08 2.20
C ALA A 132 -7.84 -15.56 1.92
N ILE A 133 -8.91 -16.36 1.96
CA ILE A 133 -8.86 -17.79 1.69
C ILE A 133 -9.52 -18.06 0.36
N ALA A 134 -8.80 -18.72 -0.52
CA ALA A 134 -9.27 -19.16 -1.83
C ALA A 134 -9.77 -20.62 -1.75
N TYR A 135 -10.93 -20.86 -2.32
CA TYR A 135 -11.53 -22.19 -2.42
C TYR A 135 -11.80 -22.57 -3.88
N ASP A 136 -11.66 -23.83 -4.19
CA ASP A 136 -12.10 -24.41 -5.45
C ASP A 136 -13.61 -24.68 -5.48
N SER A 137 -14.10 -25.23 -6.58
CA SER A 137 -15.50 -25.57 -6.79
C SER A 137 -16.03 -26.66 -5.82
N SER A 138 -15.15 -27.49 -5.27
CA SER A 138 -15.49 -28.52 -4.28
C SER A 138 -15.58 -27.93 -2.85
N GLY A 139 -15.15 -26.68 -2.66
CA GLY A 139 -15.07 -26.02 -1.35
C GLY A 139 -13.80 -26.32 -0.58
N LYS A 140 -12.80 -26.93 -1.21
CA LYS A 140 -11.48 -27.15 -0.62
C LYS A 140 -10.65 -25.87 -0.69
N GLU A 141 -9.95 -25.54 0.40
CA GLU A 141 -8.98 -24.45 0.44
C GLU A 141 -7.81 -24.77 -0.51
N THR A 142 -7.51 -23.86 -1.40
CA THR A 142 -6.43 -23.97 -2.41
C THR A 142 -5.26 -23.04 -2.11
N ALA A 143 -5.55 -21.88 -1.52
CA ALA A 143 -4.52 -20.89 -1.18
C ALA A 143 -5.02 -19.94 -0.09
N ARG A 144 -4.07 -19.29 0.60
CA ARG A 144 -4.33 -18.30 1.62
C ARG A 144 -3.29 -17.19 1.57
N THR A 145 -3.72 -15.96 1.80
CA THR A 145 -2.85 -14.80 2.01
C THR A 145 -3.24 -14.12 3.31
N THR A 146 -2.25 -13.73 4.10
CA THR A 146 -2.44 -13.07 5.38
C THR A 146 -1.63 -11.78 5.42
N LEU A 147 -2.27 -10.69 5.84
CA LEU A 147 -1.61 -9.45 6.24
C LEU A 147 -1.81 -9.26 7.75
N VAL A 148 -0.81 -8.69 8.41
CA VAL A 148 -0.84 -8.45 9.85
C VAL A 148 -0.57 -6.98 10.17
N SER A 149 -1.10 -6.52 11.29
CA SER A 149 -0.85 -5.16 11.78
C SER A 149 0.56 -5.04 12.36
N ALA A 150 1.18 -3.89 12.19
CA ALA A 150 2.39 -3.54 12.91
C ALA A 150 2.11 -3.42 14.41
N THR A 151 3.08 -3.78 15.24
CA THR A 151 2.98 -3.74 16.70
C THR A 151 4.16 -3.00 17.31
N GLY A 152 3.95 -2.47 18.52
CA GLY A 152 5.01 -1.87 19.31
C GLY A 152 5.51 -0.51 18.79
N LYS A 153 6.70 -0.12 19.24
CA LYS A 153 7.32 1.16 18.88
C LYS A 153 7.70 1.22 17.40
N THR A 154 7.67 2.44 16.86
CA THR A 154 8.12 2.70 15.49
C THR A 154 9.63 2.74 15.44
N SER A 155 10.21 2.07 14.45
CA SER A 155 11.62 2.13 14.10
C SER A 155 11.80 2.31 12.59
N ILE A 156 12.99 2.73 12.18
CA ILE A 156 13.35 2.91 10.76
C ILE A 156 14.00 1.62 10.27
N LYS A 157 13.54 1.15 9.10
CA LYS A 157 14.19 0.08 8.35
C LYS A 157 14.73 0.63 7.04
N LEU A 158 16.02 0.44 6.81
CA LEU A 158 16.70 0.78 5.57
C LEU A 158 16.89 -0.50 4.74
N THR A 159 16.53 -0.43 3.47
CA THR A 159 16.69 -1.57 2.55
C THR A 159 17.29 -1.06 1.24
N PRO A 160 18.61 -1.22 1.05
CA PRO A 160 19.27 -0.85 -0.20
C PRO A 160 18.98 -1.89 -1.29
N GLU A 161 18.92 -1.44 -2.56
CA GLU A 161 18.85 -2.33 -3.72
C GLU A 161 20.17 -3.07 -3.96
N THR A 162 21.29 -2.42 -3.66
CA THR A 162 22.63 -2.99 -3.73
C THR A 162 23.45 -2.54 -2.54
N THR A 163 24.39 -3.38 -2.12
CA THR A 163 25.38 -3.07 -1.07
C THR A 163 26.74 -2.68 -1.62
N ASN A 164 26.90 -2.72 -2.94
CA ASN A 164 28.15 -2.38 -3.62
C ASN A 164 27.88 -1.30 -4.66
N LEU A 165 28.68 -0.23 -4.61
CA LEU A 165 28.70 0.84 -5.60
C LEU A 165 30.10 0.97 -6.17
N CYS A 166 30.19 1.13 -7.49
CA CYS A 166 31.46 1.47 -8.15
C CYS A 166 31.72 2.97 -8.05
N ALA A 167 32.90 3.38 -7.65
CA ALA A 167 33.27 4.79 -7.55
C ALA A 167 33.60 5.38 -8.95
N ASN A 168 32.61 5.36 -9.86
CA ASN A 168 32.72 5.80 -11.26
C ASN A 168 31.90 7.07 -11.55
N ALA A 169 31.33 7.71 -10.52
CA ALA A 169 30.44 8.87 -10.59
C ALA A 169 29.14 8.64 -11.41
N GLN A 170 28.77 7.40 -11.70
CA GLN A 170 27.58 7.02 -12.46
C GLN A 170 26.69 6.02 -11.71
N ASP A 171 27.29 5.17 -10.85
CA ASP A 171 26.55 4.16 -10.08
C ASP A 171 25.61 4.81 -9.08
N LEU A 172 24.39 4.29 -9.01
CA LEU A 172 23.33 4.71 -8.09
C LEU A 172 22.86 3.54 -7.23
N CYS A 173 22.53 3.82 -5.99
CA CYS A 173 21.81 2.90 -5.12
C CYS A 173 20.51 3.53 -4.66
N PHE A 174 19.39 2.86 -4.94
CA PHE A 174 18.11 3.24 -4.35
C PHE A 174 17.97 2.60 -2.97
N LEU A 175 17.66 3.43 -1.98
CA LEU A 175 17.50 3.04 -0.59
C LEU A 175 16.05 3.21 -0.18
N ASN A 176 15.35 2.09 0.08
CA ASN A 176 14.01 2.16 0.64
C ASN A 176 14.06 2.41 2.15
N ILE A 177 13.28 3.38 2.61
CA ILE A 177 13.12 3.72 4.03
C ILE A 177 11.69 3.39 4.42
N ASP A 178 11.51 2.46 5.36
CA ASP A 178 10.22 2.06 5.87
C ASP A 178 10.13 2.34 7.38
N LEU A 179 9.02 2.93 7.83
CA LEU A 179 8.67 3.01 9.24
C LEU A 179 7.99 1.71 9.64
N ILE A 180 8.61 0.95 10.51
CA ILE A 180 8.15 -0.39 10.90
C ILE A 180 7.84 -0.48 12.40
N GLY A 181 6.96 -1.39 12.76
CA GLY A 181 6.77 -1.82 14.15
C GLY A 181 7.83 -2.83 14.59
N GLU A 182 7.80 -3.21 15.87
CA GLU A 182 8.73 -4.20 16.46
C GLU A 182 8.65 -5.58 15.78
N ASN A 183 7.50 -5.91 15.20
CA ASN A 183 7.32 -7.13 14.41
C ASN A 183 7.79 -7.00 12.93
N GLY A 184 8.47 -5.91 12.57
CA GLY A 184 9.01 -5.69 11.23
C GLY A 184 7.98 -5.31 10.15
N ILE A 185 6.72 -5.12 10.54
CA ILE A 185 5.64 -4.73 9.60
C ILE A 185 5.61 -3.23 9.45
N THR A 186 5.44 -2.75 8.21
CA THR A 186 5.35 -1.32 7.89
C THR A 186 4.08 -0.70 8.49
N LYS A 187 4.24 0.43 9.17
CA LYS A 187 3.15 1.23 9.74
C LYS A 187 2.61 2.19 8.68
N SER A 188 1.54 1.81 8.00
CA SER A 188 1.00 2.55 6.84
C SER A 188 0.27 3.86 7.18
N SER A 189 0.00 4.12 8.46
CA SER A 189 -0.69 5.35 8.94
C SER A 189 0.25 6.33 9.65
N VAL A 190 1.52 5.97 9.81
CA VAL A 190 2.51 6.84 10.47
C VAL A 190 3.10 7.79 9.45
N ASP A 191 3.10 9.09 9.79
CA ASP A 191 3.64 10.18 9.00
C ASP A 191 4.67 10.93 9.87
N GLN A 192 5.95 10.87 9.50
CA GLN A 192 7.06 11.47 10.26
C GLN A 192 8.02 12.18 9.31
N GLU A 193 8.59 13.28 9.78
CA GLU A 193 9.71 13.90 9.10
C GLU A 193 11.00 13.11 9.41
N LEU A 194 11.72 12.77 8.36
CA LEU A 194 12.98 12.05 8.45
C LEU A 194 14.09 12.89 7.83
N LYS A 195 15.26 12.88 8.46
CA LYS A 195 16.49 13.48 7.95
C LYS A 195 17.47 12.39 7.55
N ILE A 196 18.13 12.57 6.41
CA ILE A 196 19.20 11.70 5.93
C ILE A 196 20.53 12.39 6.09
N GLU A 197 21.50 11.66 6.63
CA GLU A 197 22.91 12.03 6.65
C GLU A 197 23.73 10.92 5.99
N ILE A 198 24.64 11.29 5.09
CA ILE A 198 25.53 10.35 4.41
C ILE A 198 26.96 10.66 4.83
N SER A 199 27.69 9.62 5.21
CA SER A 199 29.12 9.69 5.49
C SER A 199 29.88 8.73 4.56
N GLY A 200 31.08 9.12 4.11
CA GLY A 200 31.90 8.32 3.20
C GLY A 200 31.84 8.84 1.75
N PRO A 201 32.38 8.05 0.78
CA PRO A 201 32.58 8.49 -0.60
C PRO A 201 31.30 8.37 -1.45
N ALA A 202 30.18 8.92 -0.97
CA ALA A 202 28.91 8.96 -1.68
C ALA A 202 28.20 10.30 -1.44
N THR A 203 27.29 10.69 -2.34
CA THR A 203 26.48 11.90 -2.23
C THR A 203 25.01 11.57 -2.38
N LEU A 204 24.16 12.25 -1.59
CA LEU A 204 22.71 12.16 -1.75
C LEU A 204 22.31 12.82 -3.08
N GLN A 205 21.69 12.03 -3.97
CA GLN A 205 21.20 12.53 -5.26
C GLN A 205 19.74 12.98 -5.19
N GLY A 206 18.96 12.40 -4.32
CA GLY A 206 17.57 12.76 -4.11
C GLY A 206 16.95 12.01 -2.95
N TYR A 207 15.93 12.63 -2.34
CA TYR A 207 15.17 12.06 -1.24
C TYR A 207 13.72 12.48 -1.34
N GLY A 208 12.81 11.58 -1.13
CA GLY A 208 11.39 11.90 -1.17
C GLY A 208 10.47 10.70 -0.93
N SER A 209 9.19 10.96 -0.90
CA SER A 209 8.13 9.96 -0.80
C SER A 209 7.31 9.89 -2.09
N ALA A 210 6.48 8.86 -2.23
CA ALA A 210 5.53 8.74 -3.34
C ALA A 210 4.33 9.70 -3.23
N ARG A 211 4.34 10.62 -2.28
CA ARG A 211 3.28 11.61 -2.09
C ARG A 211 3.25 12.57 -3.27
N PRO A 212 2.14 12.69 -4.03
CA PRO A 212 2.13 13.45 -5.28
C PRO A 212 1.95 14.96 -5.09
N ASN A 213 1.61 15.42 -3.90
CA ASN A 213 1.26 16.82 -3.57
C ASN A 213 2.17 17.37 -2.47
N VAL A 214 3.47 17.25 -2.65
CA VAL A 214 4.49 17.80 -1.75
C VAL A 214 5.06 19.10 -2.31
N GLU A 215 5.43 20.00 -1.43
CA GLU A 215 6.12 21.26 -1.74
C GLU A 215 7.64 21.14 -1.51
N GLU A 216 8.07 20.09 -0.80
CA GLU A 216 9.48 19.82 -0.51
C GLU A 216 10.26 19.49 -1.80
N SER A 217 11.48 19.99 -1.88
CA SER A 217 12.40 19.63 -2.95
C SER A 217 12.98 18.24 -2.72
N PHE A 218 12.95 17.40 -3.73
CA PHE A 218 13.63 16.08 -3.70
C PHE A 218 15.17 16.17 -3.56
N CYS A 219 15.74 17.38 -3.64
CA CYS A 219 17.16 17.62 -3.39
C CYS A 219 17.46 17.94 -1.92
N ASN A 220 16.46 18.01 -1.04
CA ASN A 220 16.65 18.23 0.38
C ASN A 220 17.11 16.94 1.06
N ASP A 221 17.74 17.08 2.23
CA ASP A 221 18.10 15.96 3.12
C ASP A 221 17.00 15.61 4.13
N THR A 222 15.91 16.37 4.13
CA THR A 222 14.77 16.24 5.04
C THR A 222 13.48 16.12 4.21
N PHE A 223 12.66 15.16 4.53
CA PHE A 223 11.40 14.91 3.84
C PHE A 223 10.37 14.27 4.78
N LYS A 224 9.10 14.60 4.55
CA LYS A 224 7.98 14.00 5.28
C LYS A 224 7.50 12.72 4.61
N THR A 225 7.40 11.60 5.37
CA THR A 225 7.01 10.28 4.86
C THR A 225 5.55 10.19 4.45
#